data_876e99cf5707082a8e1c2be9249f51a1
#
_entry.id   876e99cf5707082a8e1c2be9249f51a1
#
_cell.length_a   1.000
_cell.length_b   1.000
_cell.length_c   1.000
_cell.angle_alpha   90.00
_cell.angle_beta   90.00
_cell.angle_gamma   90.00
#
_symmetry.space_group_name_H-M   'P 1'
#
loop_
_entity.id
_entity.type
_entity.pdbx_description
1 polymer ?
#
loop_
_entity_poly.entity_id
_entity_poly.type
_entity_poly.pdbx_seq_one_letter_code
_entity_poly.pdbx_strand_id
1 'polypeptide(L)'
;MGCQEGVMSIKPPLFNGSNLIFWKVRTKAYLQSLGADVWAIVEEGYQYPTSIPTDAAERKKYEINAKAVNVLLGSMSESEFAKVMQLHSAKEIWDKIILSYEGDTKVKSAKLQTLRIEYENLRMHSDESIASFFLRLDDIVN
;
A
#
# COMPACT_ATOMS: atom_id res chain seq x y z
N MET A 1 4.75 -32.04 -14.49
CA MET A 1 4.91 -30.70 -15.07
C MET A 1 4.15 -29.71 -14.26
N GLY A 2 2.84 -29.78 -14.23
CA GLY A 2 2.04 -28.77 -13.50
C GLY A 2 2.29 -28.72 -12.03
N CYS A 3 2.64 -29.80 -11.39
CA CYS A 3 2.91 -29.84 -9.97
C CYS A 3 4.13 -29.02 -9.59
N GLN A 4 5.10 -28.91 -10.48
CA GLN A 4 6.28 -28.10 -10.23
C GLN A 4 5.94 -26.64 -10.21
N GLU A 5 5.03 -26.22 -11.06
CA GLU A 5 4.58 -24.84 -11.10
C GLU A 5 3.91 -24.48 -9.80
N GLY A 6 3.04 -25.33 -9.28
CA GLY A 6 2.38 -25.08 -8.02
C GLY A 6 3.34 -24.99 -6.85
N VAL A 7 4.38 -25.81 -6.85
CA VAL A 7 5.37 -25.82 -5.78
C VAL A 7 6.29 -24.60 -5.88
N MET A 8 6.64 -24.21 -7.09
CA MET A 8 7.62 -23.14 -7.30
C MET A 8 7.03 -21.74 -7.24
N SER A 9 5.74 -21.61 -7.45
CA SER A 9 5.15 -20.29 -7.56
C SER A 9 4.52 -19.82 -6.26
N ILE A 10 5.33 -19.27 -5.39
CA ILE A 10 4.81 -18.52 -4.26
C ILE A 10 4.61 -17.11 -4.74
N LYS A 11 3.48 -16.88 -5.39
CA LYS A 11 3.16 -15.56 -5.95
C LYS A 11 2.64 -14.62 -4.86
N PRO A 12 2.81 -13.31 -5.04
CA PRO A 12 2.20 -12.36 -4.14
C PRO A 12 0.69 -12.52 -4.17
N PRO A 13 0.00 -12.22 -3.07
CA PRO A 13 -1.46 -12.19 -3.07
C PRO A 13 -1.95 -11.07 -3.97
N LEU A 14 -3.17 -11.20 -4.46
CA LEU A 14 -3.76 -10.15 -5.27
C LEU A 14 -4.16 -8.98 -4.37
N PHE A 15 -3.70 -7.78 -4.72
CA PHE A 15 -4.09 -6.57 -4.00
C PHE A 15 -5.47 -6.12 -4.47
N ASN A 16 -6.41 -6.01 -3.54
CA ASN A 16 -7.81 -5.67 -3.83
C ASN A 16 -8.26 -4.36 -3.19
N GLY A 17 -7.33 -3.61 -2.61
CA GLY A 17 -7.64 -2.33 -1.96
C GLY A 17 -7.88 -2.44 -0.46
N SER A 18 -8.05 -3.63 0.10
CA SER A 18 -8.35 -3.80 1.52
C SER A 18 -7.26 -4.55 2.29
N ASN A 19 -6.34 -5.20 1.59
CA ASN A 19 -5.32 -6.06 2.20
C ASN A 19 -3.91 -5.48 2.06
N LEU A 20 -3.77 -4.16 2.20
CA LEU A 20 -2.50 -3.48 1.90
C LEU A 20 -1.32 -4.01 2.70
N ILE A 21 -1.44 -4.13 4.01
CA ILE A 21 -0.32 -4.55 4.86
C ILE A 21 0.12 -5.96 4.49
N PHE A 22 -0.83 -6.87 4.36
CA PHE A 22 -0.56 -8.25 3.98
C PHE A 22 0.10 -8.32 2.60
N TRP A 23 -0.48 -7.63 1.62
CA TRP A 23 0.04 -7.58 0.26
C TRP A 23 1.44 -6.97 0.21
N LYS A 24 1.65 -5.88 0.91
CA LYS A 24 2.92 -5.16 0.94
C LYS A 24 4.06 -6.05 1.43
N VAL A 25 3.86 -6.74 2.54
CA VAL A 25 4.87 -7.61 3.13
C VAL A 25 5.16 -8.81 2.23
N ARG A 26 4.09 -9.45 1.73
CA ARG A 26 4.25 -10.64 0.89
C ARG A 26 4.86 -10.31 -0.47
N THR A 27 4.48 -9.20 -1.06
CA THR A 27 5.00 -8.77 -2.35
C THR A 27 6.47 -8.38 -2.25
N LYS A 28 6.84 -7.68 -1.18
CA LYS A 28 8.24 -7.36 -0.92
C LYS A 28 9.08 -8.64 -0.80
N ALA A 29 8.60 -9.60 -0.03
CA ALA A 29 9.30 -10.87 0.15
C ALA A 29 9.46 -11.61 -1.18
N TYR A 30 8.42 -11.60 -2.01
CA TYR A 30 8.48 -12.23 -3.32
C TYR A 30 9.52 -11.55 -4.22
N LEU A 31 9.52 -10.22 -4.26
CA LEU A 31 10.47 -9.45 -5.06
C LEU A 31 11.91 -9.72 -4.59
N GLN A 32 12.12 -9.77 -3.28
CA GLN A 32 13.44 -10.10 -2.73
C GLN A 32 13.88 -11.51 -3.11
N SER A 33 12.95 -12.44 -3.20
CA SER A 33 13.26 -13.83 -3.59
C SER A 33 13.69 -13.95 -5.04
N LEU A 34 13.30 -13.01 -5.88
CA LEU A 34 13.73 -12.98 -7.28
C LEU A 34 15.15 -12.44 -7.45
N GLY A 35 15.63 -11.71 -6.46
CA GLY A 35 16.96 -11.14 -6.46
C GLY A 35 17.00 -9.87 -5.63
N ALA A 36 18.12 -9.64 -4.95
CA ALA A 36 18.30 -8.43 -4.15
C ALA A 36 18.19 -7.17 -5.03
N ASP A 37 18.64 -7.26 -6.26
CA ASP A 37 18.58 -6.17 -7.22
C ASP A 37 17.16 -5.85 -7.68
N VAL A 38 16.27 -6.83 -7.69
CA VAL A 38 14.87 -6.63 -8.06
C VAL A 38 14.17 -5.77 -6.99
N TRP A 39 14.37 -6.08 -5.73
CA TRP A 39 13.81 -5.25 -4.67
C TRP A 39 14.48 -3.88 -4.61
N ALA A 40 15.81 -3.85 -4.79
CA ALA A 40 16.55 -2.60 -4.76
C ALA A 40 16.01 -1.59 -5.77
N ILE A 41 15.63 -2.02 -6.97
CA ILE A 41 15.12 -1.10 -7.98
C ILE A 41 13.74 -0.56 -7.62
N VAL A 42 12.94 -1.33 -6.88
CA VAL A 42 11.65 -0.85 -6.37
C VAL A 42 11.87 0.20 -5.28
N GLU A 43 12.87 0.01 -4.44
CA GLU A 43 13.16 0.89 -3.32
C GLU A 43 13.88 2.17 -3.76
N GLU A 44 14.90 2.03 -4.60
CA GLU A 44 15.74 3.14 -5.03
C GLU A 44 15.20 3.88 -6.23
N GLY A 45 14.49 3.18 -7.09
CA GLY A 45 13.91 3.76 -8.29
C GLY A 45 14.74 3.52 -9.53
N TYR A 46 14.15 3.84 -10.65
CA TYR A 46 14.77 3.69 -11.96
C TYR A 46 14.20 4.75 -12.89
N GLN A 47 15.08 5.53 -13.50
CA GLN A 47 14.66 6.52 -14.48
C GLN A 47 14.43 5.82 -15.83
N TYR A 48 13.18 5.68 -16.19
CA TYR A 48 12.80 4.95 -17.40
C TYR A 48 13.30 5.69 -18.63
N PRO A 49 14.08 5.01 -19.49
CA PRO A 49 14.66 5.68 -20.68
C PRO A 49 13.66 5.83 -21.81
N THR A 50 13.97 6.71 -22.77
CA THR A 50 13.14 6.91 -23.95
C THR A 50 13.28 5.78 -24.96
N SER A 51 14.39 5.03 -24.90
CA SER A 51 14.63 3.89 -25.77
C SER A 51 15.37 2.81 -25.01
N ILE A 52 15.32 1.59 -25.51
CA ILE A 52 15.99 0.45 -24.85
C ILE A 52 17.49 0.71 -24.83
N PRO A 53 18.12 0.67 -23.63
CA PRO A 53 19.56 0.91 -23.54
C PRO A 53 20.39 -0.11 -24.32
N THR A 54 21.49 0.33 -24.88
CA THR A 54 22.43 -0.55 -25.57
C THR A 54 23.61 -0.93 -24.68
N ASP A 55 23.92 -0.11 -23.68
CA ASP A 55 24.95 -0.41 -22.70
C ASP A 55 24.52 -1.59 -21.82
N ALA A 56 25.44 -2.54 -21.59
CA ALA A 56 25.11 -3.77 -20.89
C ALA A 56 24.61 -3.52 -19.45
N ALA A 57 25.25 -2.59 -18.74
CA ALA A 57 24.87 -2.29 -17.35
C ALA A 57 23.50 -1.62 -17.29
N GLU A 58 23.25 -0.66 -18.15
CA GLU A 58 21.96 0.05 -18.20
C GLU A 58 20.85 -0.87 -18.71
N ARG A 59 21.15 -1.74 -19.64
CA ARG A 59 20.20 -2.71 -20.15
C ARG A 59 19.78 -3.68 -19.06
N LYS A 60 20.71 -4.07 -18.21
CA LYS A 60 20.39 -4.95 -17.08
C LYS A 60 19.41 -4.28 -16.11
N LYS A 61 19.62 -3.00 -15.83
CA LYS A 61 18.69 -2.24 -14.97
C LYS A 61 17.31 -2.15 -15.60
N TYR A 62 17.28 -1.92 -16.91
CA TYR A 62 16.04 -1.88 -17.67
C TYR A 62 15.27 -3.19 -17.52
N GLU A 63 15.95 -4.31 -17.65
CA GLU A 63 15.35 -5.64 -17.54
C GLU A 63 14.87 -5.95 -16.13
N ILE A 64 15.66 -5.54 -15.13
CA ILE A 64 15.29 -5.73 -13.73
C ILE A 64 14.04 -4.91 -13.39
N ASN A 65 13.99 -3.66 -13.86
CA ASN A 65 12.80 -2.84 -13.68
C ASN A 65 11.58 -3.49 -14.33
N ALA A 66 11.73 -4.01 -15.55
CA ALA A 66 10.64 -4.67 -16.24
C ALA A 66 10.13 -5.90 -15.46
N LYS A 67 11.04 -6.65 -14.87
CA LYS A 67 10.67 -7.80 -14.04
C LYS A 67 9.85 -7.36 -12.82
N ALA A 68 10.32 -6.33 -12.13
CA ALA A 68 9.62 -5.81 -10.96
C ALA A 68 8.25 -5.24 -11.32
N VAL A 69 8.18 -4.49 -12.42
CA VAL A 69 6.91 -3.93 -12.92
C VAL A 69 5.92 -5.05 -13.21
N ASN A 70 6.38 -6.11 -13.87
CA ASN A 70 5.51 -7.23 -14.21
C ASN A 70 4.93 -7.90 -12.95
N VAL A 71 5.76 -8.07 -11.93
CA VAL A 71 5.30 -8.64 -10.66
C VAL A 71 4.24 -7.75 -10.03
N LEU A 72 4.50 -6.47 -9.97
CA LEU A 72 3.57 -5.52 -9.33
C LEU A 72 2.24 -5.45 -10.07
N LEU A 73 2.28 -5.30 -11.40
CA LEU A 73 1.06 -5.24 -12.19
C LEU A 73 0.27 -6.55 -12.14
N GLY A 74 0.98 -7.67 -12.10
CA GLY A 74 0.34 -8.99 -12.03
C GLY A 74 -0.23 -9.33 -10.66
N SER A 75 0.08 -8.55 -9.64
CA SER A 75 -0.41 -8.79 -8.27
C SER A 75 -1.50 -7.82 -7.85
N MET A 76 -2.19 -7.21 -8.80
CA MET A 76 -3.25 -6.23 -8.54
C MET A 76 -4.55 -6.65 -9.18
N SER A 77 -5.67 -6.31 -8.53
CA SER A 77 -6.97 -6.43 -9.13
C SER A 77 -7.06 -5.45 -10.30
N GLU A 78 -8.03 -5.66 -11.16
CA GLU A 78 -8.20 -4.84 -12.36
C GLU A 78 -8.37 -3.35 -12.02
N SER A 79 -9.11 -3.05 -10.96
CA SER A 79 -9.33 -1.66 -10.55
C SER A 79 -8.06 -1.00 -10.02
N GLU A 80 -7.21 -1.76 -9.32
CA GLU A 80 -5.94 -1.23 -8.83
C GLU A 80 -4.93 -1.08 -9.98
N PHE A 81 -4.91 -2.04 -10.88
CA PHE A 81 -4.08 -1.98 -12.08
C PHE A 81 -4.36 -0.70 -12.88
N ALA A 82 -5.63 -0.34 -13.06
CA ALA A 82 -6.01 0.84 -13.84
C ALA A 82 -5.38 2.13 -13.30
N LYS A 83 -5.11 2.19 -12.01
CA LYS A 83 -4.53 3.39 -11.38
C LYS A 83 -3.05 3.58 -11.71
N VAL A 84 -2.34 2.51 -12.03
CA VAL A 84 -0.88 2.55 -12.20
C VAL A 84 -0.41 2.07 -13.57
N MET A 85 -1.30 1.68 -14.43
CA MET A 85 -0.94 1.07 -15.73
C MET A 85 -0.12 1.98 -16.65
N GLN A 86 -0.13 3.28 -16.41
CA GLN A 86 0.62 4.24 -17.21
C GLN A 86 2.03 4.48 -16.68
N LEU A 87 2.34 3.94 -15.51
CA LEU A 87 3.66 4.12 -14.90
C LEU A 87 4.62 3.07 -15.43
N HIS A 88 5.88 3.46 -15.59
CA HIS A 88 6.91 2.61 -16.18
C HIS A 88 7.96 2.15 -15.18
N SER A 89 8.08 2.82 -14.05
CA SER A 89 9.04 2.50 -13.01
C SER A 89 8.37 1.70 -11.89
N ALA A 90 9.01 0.63 -11.47
CA ALA A 90 8.48 -0.18 -10.36
C ALA A 90 8.33 0.65 -9.09
N LYS A 91 9.26 1.56 -8.83
CA LYS A 91 9.16 2.43 -7.67
C LYS A 91 7.94 3.33 -7.72
N GLU A 92 7.66 3.91 -8.88
CA GLU A 92 6.50 4.78 -9.05
C GLU A 92 5.19 4.02 -8.79
N ILE A 93 5.10 2.78 -9.28
CA ILE A 93 3.93 1.93 -9.08
C ILE A 93 3.77 1.63 -7.59
N TRP A 94 4.84 1.18 -6.95
CA TRP A 94 4.85 0.84 -5.53
C TRP A 94 4.45 2.04 -4.67
N ASP A 95 5.12 3.17 -4.90
CA ASP A 95 4.89 4.38 -4.11
C ASP A 95 3.47 4.90 -4.30
N LYS A 96 2.94 4.87 -5.51
CA LYS A 96 1.58 5.35 -5.76
C LYS A 96 0.54 4.53 -5.01
N ILE A 97 0.68 3.21 -5.03
CA ILE A 97 -0.25 2.34 -4.31
C ILE A 97 -0.13 2.57 -2.80
N ILE A 98 1.09 2.60 -2.27
CA ILE A 98 1.31 2.81 -0.85
C ILE A 98 0.74 4.14 -0.39
N LEU A 99 1.06 5.23 -1.08
CA LEU A 99 0.61 6.56 -0.72
C LEU A 99 -0.92 6.69 -0.78
N SER A 100 -1.55 6.10 -1.79
CA SER A 100 -3.00 6.17 -1.95
C SER A 100 -3.73 5.60 -0.73
N TYR A 101 -3.23 4.48 -0.21
CA TYR A 101 -3.92 3.77 0.86
C TYR A 101 -3.45 4.15 2.25
N GLU A 102 -2.20 4.56 2.40
CA GLU A 102 -1.73 5.10 3.67
C GLU A 102 -2.35 6.47 3.94
N GLY A 103 -2.56 7.26 2.90
CA GLY A 103 -3.27 8.52 3.01
C GLY A 103 -4.68 8.32 3.55
N ASP A 104 -5.41 7.35 3.00
CA ASP A 104 -6.74 6.99 3.48
C ASP A 104 -6.71 6.53 4.94
N THR A 105 -5.73 5.74 5.30
CA THR A 105 -5.57 5.26 6.67
C THR A 105 -5.35 6.42 7.63
N LYS A 106 -4.56 7.41 7.25
CA LYS A 106 -4.31 8.60 8.06
C LYS A 106 -5.59 9.41 8.27
N VAL A 107 -6.40 9.55 7.23
CA VAL A 107 -7.69 10.25 7.34
C VAL A 107 -8.62 9.52 8.30
N LYS A 108 -8.70 8.19 8.18
CA LYS A 108 -9.52 7.38 9.09
C LYS A 108 -9.03 7.49 10.53
N SER A 109 -7.72 7.46 10.74
CA SER A 109 -7.13 7.61 12.06
C SER A 109 -7.45 8.98 12.67
N ALA A 110 -7.41 10.04 11.87
CA ALA A 110 -7.75 11.38 12.34
C ALA A 110 -9.20 11.45 12.78
N LYS A 111 -10.12 10.84 12.04
CA LYS A 111 -11.54 10.79 12.41
C LYS A 111 -11.75 10.02 13.70
N LEU A 112 -11.08 8.88 13.87
CA LEU A 112 -11.16 8.10 15.09
C LEU A 112 -10.62 8.87 16.29
N GLN A 113 -9.54 9.60 16.09
CA GLN A 113 -8.95 10.45 17.10
C GLN A 113 -9.94 11.53 17.56
N THR A 114 -10.61 12.17 16.63
CA THR A 114 -11.61 13.18 16.91
C THR A 114 -12.75 12.59 17.73
N LEU A 115 -13.27 11.43 17.34
CA LEU A 115 -14.33 10.75 18.06
C LEU A 115 -13.90 10.35 19.47
N ARG A 116 -12.64 9.93 19.62
CA ARG A 116 -12.10 9.60 20.94
C ARG A 116 -12.05 10.82 21.85
N ILE A 117 -11.62 11.96 21.31
CA ILE A 117 -11.56 13.20 22.08
C ILE A 117 -12.97 13.61 22.55
N GLU A 118 -13.95 13.51 21.67
CA GLU A 118 -15.34 13.81 22.03
C GLU A 118 -15.85 12.88 23.12
N TYR A 119 -15.55 11.60 23.03
CA TYR A 119 -15.92 10.62 24.04
C TYR A 119 -15.25 10.92 25.38
N GLU A 120 -13.97 11.24 25.37
CA GLU A 120 -13.23 11.59 26.58
C GLU A 120 -13.78 12.85 27.25
N ASN A 121 -14.17 13.84 26.45
CA ASN A 121 -14.81 15.05 26.98
C ASN A 121 -16.11 14.72 27.68
N LEU A 122 -16.91 13.80 27.14
CA LEU A 122 -18.11 13.32 27.81
C LEU A 122 -17.78 12.67 29.15
N ARG A 123 -16.74 11.84 29.17
CA ARG A 123 -16.31 11.17 30.40
C ARG A 123 -15.79 12.15 31.45
N MET A 124 -15.07 13.18 31.02
CA MET A 124 -14.52 14.17 31.96
C MET A 124 -15.59 14.91 32.73
N HIS A 125 -16.81 14.94 32.23
CA HIS A 125 -17.93 15.58 32.88
C HIS A 125 -18.74 14.62 33.76
N SER A 126 -18.30 13.38 33.87
CA SER A 126 -18.97 12.38 34.71
C SER A 126 -18.84 12.68 36.20
N ASP A 127 -17.90 13.53 36.62
CA ASP A 127 -17.76 13.98 38.00
C ASP A 127 -18.82 15.01 38.39
N GLU A 128 -19.54 15.57 37.43
CA GLU A 128 -20.65 16.47 37.66
C GLU A 128 -21.85 15.68 38.18
N SER A 129 -22.85 16.38 38.74
CA SER A 129 -24.10 15.72 39.13
C SER A 129 -24.70 15.02 37.93
N ILE A 130 -25.42 13.94 38.16
CA ILE A 130 -26.06 13.18 37.08
C ILE A 130 -26.93 14.06 36.22
N ALA A 131 -27.64 15.03 36.81
CA ALA A 131 -28.47 15.97 36.07
C ALA A 131 -27.67 16.81 35.12
N SER A 132 -26.53 17.34 35.57
CA SER A 132 -25.63 18.13 34.71
C SER A 132 -25.07 17.31 33.57
N PHE A 133 -24.68 16.09 33.86
CA PHE A 133 -24.15 15.18 32.85
C PHE A 133 -25.18 14.90 31.75
N PHE A 134 -26.41 14.60 32.11
CA PHE A 134 -27.47 14.33 31.16
C PHE A 134 -27.82 15.57 30.34
N LEU A 135 -27.81 16.74 30.94
CA LEU A 135 -28.05 17.98 30.20
C LEU A 135 -26.98 18.21 29.15
N ARG A 136 -25.72 17.93 29.47
CA ARG A 136 -24.63 18.09 28.52
C ARG A 136 -24.70 17.03 27.41
N LEU A 137 -25.11 15.84 27.74
CA LEU A 137 -25.29 14.78 26.75
C LEU A 137 -26.39 15.16 25.77
N ASP A 138 -27.48 15.74 26.24
CA ASP A 138 -28.56 16.22 25.40
C ASP A 138 -28.09 17.32 24.45
N ASP A 139 -27.27 18.24 24.94
CA ASP A 139 -26.69 19.32 24.11
C ASP A 139 -25.81 18.76 22.98
N ILE A 140 -25.10 17.68 23.24
CA ILE A 140 -24.23 17.06 22.26
C ILE A 140 -25.03 16.24 21.25
N VAL A 141 -26.06 15.55 21.70
CA VAL A 141 -26.88 14.70 20.85
C VAL A 141 -27.85 15.51 19.99
N ASN A 142 -28.34 16.62 20.54
CA ASN A 142 -29.26 17.51 19.82
C ASN A 142 -28.51 18.62 19.10
#